data_17773438759fc37c6980b1c2d882c00f
#
_entry.id   17773438759fc37c6980b1c2d882c00f
#
_cell.length_a   1.000
_cell.length_b   1.000
_cell.length_c   1.000
_cell.angle_alpha   90.00
_cell.angle_beta   90.00
_cell.angle_gamma   90.00
#
_symmetry.space_group_name_H-M   'P 1'
#
loop_
_entity.id
_entity.type
_entity.pdbx_description
1 polymer ?
#
loop_
_entity_poly.entity_id
_entity_poly.type
_entity_poly.pdbx_seq_one_letter_code
_entity_poly.pdbx_strand_id
1 'polypeptide(L)'
;MQFNRIMNVKPGSMDKVMQMAQKFPERAKEVLGDDYAGPVKFMVRVHGPLNQVKWQWERESMDADMAAAMKLNNDSGWQALVADLSEHMESSSMGDVTWA
;
A
#
# COMPACT_ATOMS: atom_id res chain seq x y z
N MET A 1 2.04 13.61 -8.72
CA MET A 1 3.16 13.01 -7.97
C MET A 1 2.94 11.51 -7.85
N GLN A 2 3.99 10.76 -8.04
CA GLN A 2 3.96 9.30 -7.93
C GLN A 2 4.47 8.86 -6.56
N PHE A 3 3.65 8.10 -5.85
CA PHE A 3 3.98 7.57 -4.53
C PHE A 3 4.24 6.08 -4.63
N ASN A 4 5.28 5.63 -3.96
CA ASN A 4 5.68 4.23 -3.95
C ASN A 4 5.95 3.80 -2.51
N ARG A 5 5.29 2.73 -2.07
CA ARG A 5 5.56 2.10 -0.78
C ARG A 5 6.14 0.72 -1.02
N ILE A 6 7.34 0.52 -0.52
CA ILE A 6 8.11 -0.70 -0.71
C ILE A 6 8.23 -1.41 0.63
N MET A 7 7.99 -2.71 0.65
CA MET A 7 8.04 -3.53 1.85
C MET A 7 8.66 -4.88 1.55
N ASN A 8 9.32 -5.46 2.54
CA ASN A 8 9.85 -6.81 2.44
C ASN A 8 8.90 -7.80 3.13
N VAL A 9 8.54 -8.85 2.42
CA VAL A 9 7.63 -9.89 2.88
C VAL A 9 8.43 -10.94 3.65
N LYS A 10 7.89 -11.41 4.76
CA LYS A 10 8.48 -12.51 5.53
C LYS A 10 8.55 -13.78 4.68
N PRO A 11 9.58 -14.63 4.87
CA PRO A 11 9.65 -15.92 4.19
C PRO A 11 8.36 -16.73 4.36
N GLY A 12 7.84 -17.26 3.26
CA GLY A 12 6.62 -18.05 3.26
C GLY A 12 5.31 -17.28 3.25
N SER A 13 5.35 -15.95 3.31
CA SER A 13 4.14 -15.11 3.38
C SER A 13 3.74 -14.46 2.05
N MET A 14 4.50 -14.66 0.97
CA MET A 14 4.24 -13.98 -0.31
C MET A 14 2.83 -14.29 -0.85
N ASP A 15 2.39 -15.54 -0.80
CA ASP A 15 1.05 -15.92 -1.28
C ASP A 15 -0.06 -15.19 -0.52
N LYS A 16 0.10 -15.05 0.79
CA LYS A 16 -0.85 -14.32 1.63
C LYS A 16 -0.89 -12.84 1.25
N VAL A 17 0.28 -12.23 1.04
CA VAL A 17 0.39 -10.83 0.64
C VAL A 17 -0.26 -10.62 -0.73
N MET A 18 -0.02 -11.50 -1.68
CA MET A 18 -0.65 -11.42 -3.01
C MET A 18 -2.16 -11.54 -2.94
N GLN A 19 -2.69 -12.40 -2.08
CA GLN A 19 -4.14 -12.52 -1.86
C GLN A 19 -4.75 -11.26 -1.24
N MET A 20 -3.99 -10.57 -0.40
CA MET A 20 -4.44 -9.35 0.29
C MET A 20 -4.30 -8.09 -0.58
N ALA A 21 -3.45 -8.12 -1.59
CA ALA A 21 -3.01 -6.92 -2.31
C ALA A 21 -4.17 -6.09 -2.87
N GLN A 22 -5.20 -6.71 -3.40
CA GLN A 22 -6.35 -6.03 -4.01
C GLN A 22 -7.35 -5.48 -2.99
N LYS A 23 -7.30 -5.96 -1.77
CA LYS A 23 -8.20 -5.48 -0.70
C LYS A 23 -7.90 -4.03 -0.33
N PHE A 24 -6.65 -3.60 -0.45
CA PHE A 24 -6.24 -2.22 -0.15
C PHE A 24 -6.84 -1.20 -1.13
N PRO A 25 -6.67 -1.34 -2.45
CA PRO A 25 -7.32 -0.41 -3.38
C PRO A 25 -8.86 -0.48 -3.31
N GLU A 26 -9.44 -1.65 -3.11
CA GLU A 26 -10.89 -1.79 -2.96
C GLU A 26 -11.40 -0.99 -1.75
N ARG A 27 -10.75 -1.15 -0.60
CA ARG A 27 -11.14 -0.41 0.60
C ARG A 27 -10.87 1.08 0.47
N ALA A 28 -9.75 1.46 -0.12
CA ALA A 28 -9.43 2.86 -0.38
C ALA A 28 -10.50 3.53 -1.24
N LYS A 29 -10.98 2.85 -2.26
CA LYS A 29 -12.04 3.35 -3.13
C LYS A 29 -13.35 3.58 -2.36
N GLU A 30 -13.72 2.65 -1.47
CA GLU A 30 -14.90 2.78 -0.64
C GLU A 30 -14.80 3.98 0.32
N VAL A 31 -13.65 4.15 0.97
CA VAL A 31 -13.44 5.19 1.99
C VAL A 31 -13.28 6.56 1.36
N LEU A 32 -12.52 6.67 0.29
CA LEU A 32 -12.19 7.94 -0.34
C LEU A 32 -13.26 8.42 -1.34
N GLY A 33 -14.02 7.50 -1.92
CA GLY A 33 -15.05 7.88 -2.91
C GLY A 33 -14.46 8.70 -4.04
N ASP A 34 -14.95 9.92 -4.20
CA ASP A 34 -14.51 10.84 -5.26
C ASP A 34 -13.06 11.30 -5.08
N ASP A 35 -12.51 11.20 -3.87
CA ASP A 35 -11.10 11.52 -3.60
C ASP A 35 -10.14 10.39 -3.96
N TYR A 36 -10.67 9.27 -4.42
CA TYR A 36 -9.83 8.16 -4.91
C TYR A 36 -9.22 8.54 -6.26
N ALA A 37 -7.90 8.74 -6.27
CA ALA A 37 -7.19 9.33 -7.41
C ALA A 37 -6.69 8.31 -8.45
N GLY A 38 -7.46 7.27 -8.70
CA GLY A 38 -7.13 6.30 -9.74
C GLY A 38 -6.46 5.05 -9.23
N PRO A 39 -5.95 4.19 -10.12
CA PRO A 39 -5.56 2.84 -9.74
C PRO A 39 -4.33 2.84 -8.85
N VAL A 40 -4.38 1.95 -7.86
CA VAL A 40 -3.20 1.56 -7.10
C VAL A 40 -2.63 0.32 -7.76
N LYS A 41 -1.35 0.38 -8.14
CA LYS A 41 -0.65 -0.74 -8.76
C LYS A 41 0.11 -1.52 -7.70
N PHE A 42 -0.03 -2.83 -7.71
CA PHE A 42 0.75 -3.73 -6.87
C PHE A 42 1.75 -4.48 -7.73
N MET A 43 3.01 -4.48 -7.32
CA MET A 43 4.11 -5.11 -8.06
C MET A 43 4.97 -5.96 -7.15
N VAL A 44 5.45 -7.07 -7.69
CA VAL A 44 6.39 -7.96 -7.02
C VAL A 44 7.74 -7.84 -7.73
N ARG A 45 8.81 -7.73 -6.96
CA ARG A 45 10.14 -7.63 -7.53
C ARG A 45 10.57 -8.97 -8.12
N VAL A 46 11.02 -8.98 -9.36
CA VAL A 46 11.47 -10.19 -10.07
C VAL A 46 12.98 -10.30 -10.19
N HIS A 47 13.72 -9.19 -10.00
CA HIS A 47 15.19 -9.15 -9.96
C HIS A 47 15.64 -8.48 -8.68
N GLY A 48 16.72 -8.96 -8.09
CA GLY A 48 17.21 -8.50 -6.79
C GLY A 48 16.50 -9.22 -5.65
N PRO A 49 16.21 -8.57 -4.53
CA PRO A 49 15.48 -9.19 -3.43
C PRO A 49 14.08 -9.64 -3.85
N LEU A 50 13.85 -10.96 -3.91
CA LEU A 50 12.59 -11.54 -4.40
C LEU A 50 11.44 -11.48 -3.39
N ASN A 51 11.73 -11.06 -2.15
CA ASN A 51 10.71 -10.88 -1.12
C ASN A 51 10.14 -9.47 -1.07
N GLN A 52 10.49 -8.62 -2.03
CA GLN A 52 10.08 -7.21 -2.03
C GLN A 52 8.83 -7.00 -2.86
N VAL A 53 7.88 -6.23 -2.31
CA VAL A 53 6.64 -5.82 -2.99
C VAL A 53 6.54 -4.30 -2.97
N LYS A 54 5.75 -3.76 -3.88
CA LYS A 54 5.55 -2.32 -4.01
C LYS A 54 4.10 -2.01 -4.34
N TRP A 55 3.53 -1.03 -3.63
CA TRP A 55 2.30 -0.36 -4.03
C TRP A 55 2.64 1.01 -4.61
N GLN A 56 2.02 1.35 -5.72
CA GLN A 56 2.23 2.61 -6.43
C GLN A 56 0.90 3.29 -6.70
N TRP A 57 0.82 4.57 -6.37
CA TRP A 57 -0.37 5.39 -6.64
C TRP A 57 0.04 6.81 -6.98
N GLU A 58 -0.92 7.58 -7.49
CA GLU A 58 -0.70 8.97 -7.84
C GLU A 58 -1.62 9.90 -7.08
N ARG A 59 -1.15 11.10 -6.79
CA ARG A 59 -1.90 12.20 -6.21
C ARG A 59 -1.42 13.49 -6.84
N GLU A 60 -2.24 14.54 -6.77
CA GLU A 60 -1.88 15.86 -7.30
C GLU A 60 -0.73 16.50 -6.51
N SER A 61 -0.68 16.27 -5.20
CA SER A 61 0.28 16.90 -4.29
C SER A 61 0.51 16.05 -3.04
N MET A 62 1.53 16.43 -2.27
CA MET A 62 1.76 15.86 -0.94
C MET A 62 0.58 16.11 0.00
N ASP A 63 -0.01 17.30 -0.05
CA ASP A 63 -1.16 17.64 0.80
C ASP A 63 -2.36 16.78 0.48
N ALA A 64 -2.63 16.51 -0.79
CA ALA A 64 -3.71 15.62 -1.21
C ALA A 64 -3.48 14.19 -0.71
N ASP A 65 -2.23 13.71 -0.76
CA ASP A 65 -1.88 12.38 -0.26
C ASP A 65 -2.03 12.29 1.25
N MET A 66 -1.60 13.30 2.00
CA MET A 66 -1.78 13.35 3.45
C MET A 66 -3.25 13.36 3.84
N ALA A 67 -4.07 14.13 3.15
CA ALA A 67 -5.51 14.18 3.41
C ALA A 67 -6.16 12.80 3.19
N ALA A 68 -5.80 12.12 2.11
CA ALA A 68 -6.28 10.77 1.83
C ALA A 68 -5.79 9.77 2.90
N ALA A 69 -4.53 9.85 3.28
CA ALA A 69 -3.95 8.99 4.32
C ALA A 69 -4.65 9.15 5.66
N MET A 70 -5.00 10.37 6.05
CA MET A 70 -5.74 10.63 7.29
C MET A 70 -7.12 9.99 7.27
N LYS A 71 -7.85 10.08 6.17
CA LYS A 71 -9.15 9.43 6.02
C LYS A 71 -9.04 7.91 6.13
N LEU A 72 -8.05 7.32 5.45
CA LEU A 72 -7.82 5.88 5.49
C LEU A 72 -7.42 5.43 6.90
N ASN A 73 -6.51 6.12 7.55
CA ASN A 73 -6.04 5.76 8.89
C ASN A 73 -7.12 5.87 9.97
N ASN A 74 -8.18 6.64 9.73
CA ASN A 74 -9.34 6.73 10.62
C ASN A 74 -10.42 5.69 10.32
N ASP A 75 -10.25 4.89 9.27
CA ASP A 75 -11.20 3.84 8.90
C ASP A 75 -10.84 2.51 9.54
N SER A 76 -11.81 1.90 10.25
CA SER A 76 -11.58 0.64 10.98
C SER A 76 -11.26 -0.52 10.04
N GLY A 77 -11.89 -0.58 8.87
CA GLY A 77 -11.61 -1.61 7.86
C GLY A 77 -10.21 -1.51 7.30
N TRP A 78 -9.74 -0.29 7.05
CA TRP A 78 -8.36 -0.04 6.62
C TRP A 78 -7.36 -0.44 7.70
N GLN A 79 -7.62 -0.06 8.94
CA GLN A 79 -6.77 -0.41 10.09
C GLN A 79 -6.63 -1.93 10.23
N ALA A 80 -7.72 -2.67 10.06
CA ALA A 80 -7.70 -4.14 10.12
C ALA A 80 -6.85 -4.75 8.99
N LEU A 81 -6.94 -4.20 7.78
CA LEU A 81 -6.12 -4.64 6.64
C LEU A 81 -4.62 -4.38 6.90
N VAL A 82 -4.29 -3.22 7.43
CA VAL A 82 -2.91 -2.86 7.75
C VAL A 82 -2.35 -3.77 8.85
N ALA A 83 -3.13 -4.06 9.88
CA ALA A 83 -2.72 -4.98 10.95
C ALA A 83 -2.44 -6.39 10.40
N ASP A 84 -3.33 -6.89 9.54
CA ASP A 84 -3.17 -8.19 8.89
C ASP A 84 -1.91 -8.24 8.03
N LEU A 85 -1.71 -7.21 7.20
CA LEU A 85 -0.54 -7.13 6.33
C LEU A 85 0.76 -7.11 7.13
N SER A 86 0.77 -6.36 8.24
CA SER A 86 1.96 -6.19 9.08
C SER A 86 2.48 -7.51 9.64
N GLU A 87 1.62 -8.49 9.87
CA GLU A 87 2.01 -9.83 10.32
C GLU A 87 2.86 -10.58 9.29
N HIS A 88 2.75 -10.23 8.02
CA HIS A 88 3.43 -10.86 6.90
C HIS A 88 4.64 -10.07 6.39
N MET A 89 4.93 -8.92 7.00
CA MET A 89 6.04 -8.05 6.61
C MET A 89 7.18 -8.10 7.62
N GLU A 90 8.40 -8.00 7.11
CA GLU A 90 9.57 -7.84 7.96
C GLU A 90 9.53 -6.49 8.67
N SER A 91 9.87 -6.48 9.96
CA SER A 91 9.87 -5.26 10.78
C SER A 91 10.79 -4.21 10.18
N SER A 92 10.33 -2.95 10.18
CA SER A 92 11.11 -1.78 9.72
C SER A 92 11.56 -1.85 8.26
N SER A 93 10.90 -2.68 7.44
CA SER A 93 11.23 -2.80 6.01
C SER A 93 10.52 -1.78 5.13
N MET A 94 9.47 -1.13 5.64
CA MET A 94 8.68 -0.17 4.86
C MET A 94 9.50 1.05 4.49
N GLY A 95 9.53 1.38 3.20
CA GLY A 95 10.15 2.58 2.69
C GLY A 95 9.26 3.25 1.66
N ASP A 96 9.15 4.57 1.76
CA ASP A 96 8.37 5.37 0.82
C ASP A 96 9.30 6.17 -0.09
N VAL A 97 9.01 6.16 -1.40
CA VAL A 97 9.70 6.95 -2.40
C VAL A 97 8.67 7.72 -3.21
N THR A 98 8.82 9.03 -3.26
CA THR A 98 7.89 9.91 -3.97
C THR A 98 8.61 10.65 -5.10
N TRP A 99 8.00 10.64 -6.27
CA TRP A 99 8.51 11.29 -7.47
C TRP A 99 7.55 12.39 -7.90
N ALA A 100 8.09 13.56 -8.13
CA ALA A 100 7.32 14.69 -8.65
C ALA A 100 7.08 14.58 -10.16
#